data_92b9c68804c4a36ef17181af97379c5b
#
_entry.id   92b9c68804c4a36ef17181af97379c5b
#
_cell.length_a   1.000
_cell.length_b   1.000
_cell.length_c   1.000
_cell.angle_alpha   90.00
_cell.angle_beta   90.00
_cell.angle_gamma   90.00
#
_symmetry.space_group_name_H-M   'P 1'
#
loop_
_entity.id
_entity.type
_entity.pdbx_description
1 polymer ?
#
loop_
_entity_poly.entity_id
_entity_poly.type
_entity_poly.pdbx_seq_one_letter_code
_entity_poly.pdbx_strand_id
1 'polypeptide(L)'
;MTDLRQEFWKRLDDVQAGMLGLDGQDRLVPMSPQVDYDVPGHVWFITAKGTDLAEGVASGPKDARFVVADAKSGLYADVAGQLRQSNDREALDEVWSFIAEAWFEGGETDPDVCLLQFTPRAGEVSLTDGGAKFLYEIAKSTLTDAKPDAGAQGSVSF
;
A
#
# COMPACT_ATOMS: atom_id res chain seq x y z
N MET A 1 23.44 3.08 -5.31
CA MET A 1 22.57 1.89 -5.07
C MET A 1 21.22 2.36 -4.57
N THR A 2 20.14 1.86 -5.16
CA THR A 2 18.78 2.25 -4.78
C THR A 2 18.38 1.58 -3.46
N ASP A 3 17.91 2.38 -2.51
CA ASP A 3 17.30 1.85 -1.29
C ASP A 3 15.81 1.56 -1.58
N LEU A 4 15.51 0.31 -1.83
CA LEU A 4 14.16 -0.15 -2.21
C LEU A 4 13.14 0.11 -1.10
N ARG A 5 13.54 -0.02 0.17
CA ARG A 5 12.65 0.23 1.30
C ARG A 5 12.27 1.71 1.38
N GLN A 6 13.23 2.59 1.24
CA GLN A 6 12.98 4.03 1.24
C GLN A 6 12.11 4.45 0.06
N GLU A 7 12.40 3.91 -1.12
CA GLU A 7 11.62 4.19 -2.32
C GLU A 7 10.19 3.65 -2.23
N PHE A 8 10.00 2.49 -1.60
CA PHE A 8 8.66 1.95 -1.35
C PHE A 8 7.81 2.97 -0.58
N TRP A 9 8.29 3.45 0.55
CA TRP A 9 7.54 4.41 1.37
C TRP A 9 7.27 5.72 0.63
N LYS A 10 8.27 6.21 -0.07
CA LYS A 10 8.17 7.46 -0.82
C LYS A 10 7.11 7.37 -1.94
N ARG A 11 7.13 6.29 -2.70
CA ARG A 11 6.22 6.11 -3.83
C ARG A 11 4.82 5.70 -3.39
N LEU A 12 4.71 5.04 -2.25
CA LEU A 12 3.42 4.61 -1.72
C LEU A 12 2.48 5.80 -1.47
N ASP A 13 3.03 6.95 -1.15
CA ASP A 13 2.25 8.18 -0.93
C ASP A 13 1.46 8.61 -2.19
N ASP A 14 1.95 8.24 -3.36
CA ASP A 14 1.29 8.57 -4.63
C ASP A 14 0.38 7.43 -5.14
N VAL A 15 0.30 6.32 -4.43
CA VAL A 15 -0.53 5.18 -4.82
C VAL A 15 -1.97 5.42 -4.37
N GLN A 16 -2.89 5.41 -5.33
CA GLN A 16 -4.30 5.63 -5.05
C GLN A 16 -4.97 4.41 -4.44
N ALA A 17 -4.64 3.22 -4.92
CA ALA A 17 -5.17 1.97 -4.39
C ALA A 17 -4.21 0.81 -4.65
N GLY A 18 -4.18 -0.13 -3.72
CA GLY A 18 -3.59 -1.43 -3.88
C GLY A 18 -4.58 -2.51 -3.52
N MET A 19 -4.13 -3.75 -3.45
CA MET A 19 -4.98 -4.90 -3.14
C MET A 19 -4.54 -5.50 -1.80
N LEU A 20 -5.45 -5.56 -0.85
CA LEU A 20 -5.19 -6.03 0.52
C LEU A 20 -6.04 -7.25 0.83
N GLY A 21 -5.46 -8.27 1.44
CA GLY A 21 -6.19 -9.45 1.87
C GLY A 21 -5.52 -10.16 3.03
N LEU A 22 -6.30 -10.90 3.79
CA LEU A 22 -5.80 -11.74 4.88
C LEU A 22 -5.35 -13.09 4.34
N ASP A 23 -4.30 -13.64 4.92
CA ASP A 23 -3.89 -15.00 4.63
C ASP A 23 -5.03 -15.96 4.99
N GLY A 24 -5.33 -16.89 4.09
CA GLY A 24 -6.44 -17.82 4.26
C GLY A 24 -7.78 -17.34 3.73
N GLN A 25 -7.90 -16.10 3.32
CA GLN A 25 -9.06 -15.59 2.58
C GLN A 25 -8.84 -15.74 1.07
N ASP A 26 -9.93 -15.94 0.33
CA ASP A 26 -9.87 -16.31 -1.08
C ASP A 26 -9.55 -15.13 -2.00
N ARG A 27 -9.60 -13.89 -1.51
CA ARG A 27 -9.42 -12.74 -2.38
C ARG A 27 -8.76 -11.56 -1.70
N LEU A 28 -8.12 -10.75 -2.52
CA LEU A 28 -7.67 -9.41 -2.16
C LEU A 28 -8.74 -8.40 -2.56
N VAL A 29 -8.85 -7.30 -1.81
CA VAL A 29 -9.80 -6.22 -2.13
C VAL A 29 -9.06 -4.90 -2.32
N PRO A 30 -9.58 -4.00 -3.17
CA PRO A 30 -8.94 -2.71 -3.37
C PRO A 30 -9.05 -1.85 -2.12
N MET A 31 -7.93 -1.29 -1.71
CA MET A 31 -7.83 -0.42 -0.54
C MET A 31 -6.84 0.70 -0.81
N SER A 32 -7.17 1.90 -0.35
CA SER A 32 -6.30 3.06 -0.48
C SER A 32 -5.31 3.13 0.67
N PRO A 33 -4.01 3.00 0.40
CA PRO A 33 -3.01 3.07 1.46
C PRO A 33 -2.81 4.51 1.93
N GLN A 34 -2.67 4.69 3.24
CA GLN A 34 -2.37 5.97 3.85
C GLN A 34 -1.10 5.82 4.70
N VAL A 35 -0.27 6.85 4.70
CA VAL A 35 0.96 6.88 5.48
C VAL A 35 0.91 8.04 6.45
N ASP A 36 1.23 7.76 7.71
CA ASP A 36 1.38 8.79 8.73
C ASP A 36 2.89 8.97 8.98
N TYR A 37 3.42 10.10 8.56
CA TYR A 37 4.85 10.39 8.67
C TYR A 37 5.31 10.57 10.12
N ASP A 38 4.41 10.87 11.04
CA ASP A 38 4.71 10.97 12.47
C ASP A 38 4.84 9.60 13.13
N VAL A 39 4.28 8.57 12.49
CA VAL A 39 4.32 7.17 12.97
C VAL A 39 4.77 6.30 11.80
N PRO A 40 6.08 6.32 11.46
CA PRO A 40 6.57 5.59 10.30
C PRO A 40 6.54 4.08 10.49
N GLY A 41 6.59 3.35 9.38
CA GLY A 41 6.66 1.89 9.39
C GLY A 41 5.32 1.18 9.31
N HIS A 42 4.24 1.89 9.12
CA HIS A 42 2.90 1.33 9.01
C HIS A 42 2.16 1.88 7.80
N VAL A 43 1.29 1.05 7.23
CA VAL A 43 0.33 1.48 6.22
C VAL A 43 -1.05 1.44 6.86
N TRP A 44 -1.79 2.52 6.71
CA TRP A 44 -3.10 2.65 7.31
C TRP A 44 -4.19 2.53 6.24
N PHE A 45 -5.29 1.90 6.61
CA PHE A 45 -6.45 1.77 5.74
C PHE A 45 -7.71 2.11 6.51
N ILE A 46 -8.63 2.79 5.85
CA ILE A 46 -9.94 3.12 6.42
C ILE A 46 -10.97 2.29 5.69
N THR A 47 -11.73 1.49 6.43
CA THR A 47 -12.80 0.67 5.90
C THR A 47 -14.04 0.78 6.79
N ALA A 48 -15.11 0.12 6.41
CA ALA A 48 -16.33 0.06 7.20
C ALA A 48 -16.37 -1.21 8.05
N LYS A 49 -17.05 -1.14 9.20
CA LYS A 49 -17.39 -2.33 9.97
C LYS A 49 -18.26 -3.26 9.10
N GLY A 50 -18.11 -4.56 9.30
CA GLY A 50 -18.86 -5.56 8.55
C GLY A 50 -18.21 -6.01 7.25
N THR A 51 -17.12 -5.37 6.83
CA THR A 51 -16.33 -5.86 5.69
C THR A 51 -15.52 -7.10 6.09
N ASP A 52 -15.13 -7.92 5.09
CA ASP A 52 -14.35 -9.13 5.37
C ASP A 52 -13.03 -8.82 6.08
N LEU A 53 -12.37 -7.73 5.72
CA LEU A 53 -11.13 -7.32 6.38
C LEU A 53 -11.37 -6.93 7.84
N ALA A 54 -12.36 -6.09 8.09
CA ALA A 54 -12.68 -5.64 9.45
C ALA A 54 -13.10 -6.80 10.34
N GLU A 55 -13.97 -7.68 9.84
CA GLU A 55 -14.42 -8.87 10.56
C GLU A 55 -13.26 -9.83 10.83
N GLY A 56 -12.38 -10.03 9.84
CA GLY A 56 -11.26 -10.95 9.95
C GLY A 56 -10.25 -10.58 11.03
N VAL A 57 -10.11 -9.31 11.36
CA VAL A 57 -9.18 -8.81 12.40
C VAL A 57 -9.88 -8.31 13.66
N ALA A 58 -11.19 -8.50 13.76
CA ALA A 58 -11.97 -8.03 14.92
C ALA A 58 -11.53 -8.68 16.24
N SER A 59 -11.07 -9.93 16.19
CA SER A 59 -10.63 -10.69 17.36
C SER A 59 -9.13 -10.60 17.62
N GLY A 60 -8.37 -9.93 16.76
CA GLY A 60 -6.94 -9.76 16.90
C GLY A 60 -6.19 -9.70 15.57
N PRO A 61 -4.88 -9.44 15.62
CA PRO A 61 -4.06 -9.33 14.41
C PRO A 61 -4.04 -10.62 13.59
N LYS A 62 -3.94 -10.46 12.27
CA LYS A 62 -3.81 -11.57 11.31
C LYS A 62 -2.72 -11.26 10.30
N ASP A 63 -2.09 -12.30 9.80
CA ASP A 63 -1.18 -12.18 8.68
C ASP A 63 -1.95 -11.73 7.44
N ALA A 64 -1.36 -10.82 6.70
CA ALA A 64 -1.99 -10.18 5.56
C ALA A 64 -0.97 -9.91 4.46
N ARG A 65 -1.47 -9.62 3.29
CA ARG A 65 -0.69 -9.32 2.11
C ARG A 65 -1.23 -8.07 1.42
N PHE A 66 -0.32 -7.18 1.08
CA PHE A 66 -0.66 -5.96 0.34
C PHE A 66 0.12 -5.93 -0.97
N VAL A 67 -0.61 -5.79 -2.07
CA VAL A 67 -0.05 -5.83 -3.42
C VAL A 67 -0.33 -4.50 -4.10
N VAL A 68 0.70 -3.91 -4.68
CA VAL A 68 0.61 -2.66 -5.44
C VAL A 68 1.11 -2.92 -6.86
N ALA A 69 0.38 -2.40 -7.84
CA ALA A 69 0.81 -2.40 -9.23
C ALA A 69 0.39 -1.06 -9.83
N ASP A 70 1.21 -0.05 -9.65
CA ASP A 70 0.87 1.32 -10.03
C ASP A 70 1.88 1.89 -11.01
N ALA A 71 1.46 2.03 -12.26
CA ALA A 71 2.30 2.54 -13.33
C ALA A 71 2.66 4.02 -13.14
N LYS A 72 1.76 4.79 -12.51
CA LYS A 72 1.97 6.24 -12.34
C LYS A 72 3.10 6.53 -11.37
N SER A 73 3.10 5.88 -10.22
CA SER A 73 4.18 6.02 -9.23
C SER A 73 5.40 5.17 -9.57
N GLY A 74 5.25 4.19 -10.47
CA GLY A 74 6.30 3.24 -10.81
C GLY A 74 6.58 2.25 -9.70
N LEU A 75 5.60 1.98 -8.81
CA LEU A 75 5.74 1.06 -7.70
C LEU A 75 4.97 -0.23 -7.97
N TYR A 76 5.70 -1.33 -7.91
CA TYR A 76 5.13 -2.68 -7.96
C TYR A 76 5.66 -3.42 -6.75
N ALA A 77 4.76 -3.87 -5.89
CA ALA A 77 5.17 -4.46 -4.63
C ALA A 77 4.23 -5.58 -4.21
N ASP A 78 4.80 -6.60 -3.59
CA ASP A 78 4.08 -7.71 -3.00
C ASP A 78 4.62 -7.86 -1.58
N VAL A 79 3.86 -7.40 -0.60
CA VAL A 79 4.35 -7.22 0.76
C VAL A 79 3.53 -8.07 1.73
N ALA A 80 4.22 -8.90 2.50
CA ALA A 80 3.65 -9.65 3.60
C ALA A 80 3.84 -8.90 4.91
N GLY A 81 2.84 -8.95 5.76
CA GLY A 81 2.89 -8.30 7.06
C GLY A 81 1.73 -8.74 7.94
N GLN A 82 1.40 -7.91 8.91
CA GLN A 82 0.34 -8.17 9.85
C GLN A 82 -0.66 -7.02 9.85
N LEU A 83 -1.94 -7.36 9.79
CA LEU A 83 -3.03 -6.40 9.81
C LEU A 83 -3.76 -6.49 11.15
N ARG A 84 -4.06 -5.35 11.73
CA ARG A 84 -4.85 -5.27 12.96
C ARG A 84 -5.82 -4.10 12.93
N GLN A 85 -6.85 -4.18 13.72
CA GLN A 85 -7.75 -3.06 13.98
C GLN A 85 -7.07 -2.10 14.96
N SER A 86 -7.21 -0.81 14.74
CA SER A 86 -6.65 0.23 15.60
C SER A 86 -7.75 1.15 16.12
N ASN A 87 -7.61 1.56 17.38
CA ASN A 87 -8.48 2.56 18.01
C ASN A 87 -7.75 3.90 18.19
N ASP A 88 -6.63 4.09 17.50
CA ASP A 88 -5.83 5.30 17.60
C ASP A 88 -6.52 6.46 16.87
N ARG A 89 -7.11 7.37 17.66
CA ARG A 89 -7.85 8.53 17.15
C ARG A 89 -6.93 9.55 16.48
N GLU A 90 -5.72 9.71 16.97
CA GLU A 90 -4.75 10.63 16.36
C GLU A 90 -4.32 10.14 15.00
N ALA A 91 -4.05 8.83 14.88
CA ALA A 91 -3.71 8.22 13.59
C ALA A 91 -4.87 8.35 12.61
N LEU A 92 -6.09 8.11 13.05
CA LEU A 92 -7.28 8.26 12.20
C LEU A 92 -7.41 9.70 11.68
N ASP A 93 -7.21 10.68 12.55
CA ASP A 93 -7.27 12.09 12.17
C ASP A 93 -6.21 12.43 11.11
N GLU A 94 -4.99 11.95 11.30
CA GLU A 94 -3.88 12.20 10.36
C GLU A 94 -4.10 11.56 8.99
N VAL A 95 -4.68 10.39 8.93
CA VAL A 95 -4.87 9.66 7.67
C VAL A 95 -6.25 9.88 7.04
N TRP A 96 -7.13 10.63 7.71
CA TRP A 96 -8.46 10.92 7.19
C TRP A 96 -8.37 11.75 5.92
N SER A 97 -9.04 11.29 4.87
CA SER A 97 -8.99 11.92 3.57
C SER A 97 -10.39 12.37 3.14
N PHE A 98 -10.44 13.27 2.16
CA PHE A 98 -11.73 13.67 1.60
C PHE A 98 -12.45 12.50 0.91
N ILE A 99 -11.71 11.48 0.48
CA ILE A 99 -12.30 10.26 -0.08
C ILE A 99 -13.04 9.49 1.02
N ALA A 100 -12.40 9.32 2.19
CA ALA A 100 -13.05 8.72 3.35
C ALA A 100 -14.29 9.52 3.77
N GLU A 101 -14.20 10.84 3.77
CA GLU A 101 -15.31 11.74 4.05
C GLU A 101 -16.52 11.47 3.16
N ALA A 102 -16.29 11.14 1.89
CA ALA A 102 -17.38 10.85 0.95
C ALA A 102 -18.08 9.52 1.25
N TRP A 103 -17.41 8.58 1.90
CA TRP A 103 -17.97 7.26 2.20
C TRP A 103 -18.70 7.20 3.56
N PHE A 104 -18.45 8.13 4.47
CA PHE A 104 -18.99 8.10 5.82
C PHE A 104 -19.75 9.39 6.13
N GLU A 105 -21.06 9.30 6.27
CA GLU A 105 -21.92 10.46 6.54
C GLU A 105 -21.57 11.17 7.84
N GLY A 106 -21.18 10.43 8.86
CA GLY A 106 -20.79 10.95 10.16
C GLY A 106 -19.34 11.42 10.24
N GLY A 107 -18.58 11.41 9.14
CA GLY A 107 -17.17 11.78 9.13
C GLY A 107 -16.32 10.82 9.97
N GLU A 108 -15.24 11.33 10.55
CA GLU A 108 -14.30 10.53 11.36
C GLU A 108 -14.95 9.91 12.61
N THR A 109 -16.06 10.48 13.08
CA THR A 109 -16.76 9.98 14.26
C THR A 109 -17.91 9.03 13.91
N ASP A 110 -18.09 8.73 12.63
CA ASP A 110 -19.11 7.78 12.20
C ASP A 110 -18.82 6.41 12.85
N PRO A 111 -19.81 5.78 13.50
CA PRO A 111 -19.61 4.50 14.19
C PRO A 111 -19.23 3.36 13.24
N ASP A 112 -19.47 3.49 11.95
CA ASP A 112 -19.10 2.48 10.96
C ASP A 112 -17.63 2.55 10.51
N VAL A 113 -16.89 3.61 10.89
CA VAL A 113 -15.47 3.74 10.54
C VAL A 113 -14.65 2.68 11.28
N CYS A 114 -13.82 1.97 10.51
CA CYS A 114 -12.86 1.00 11.04
C CYS A 114 -11.48 1.34 10.50
N LEU A 115 -10.55 1.66 11.42
CA LEU A 115 -9.16 1.93 11.07
C LEU A 115 -8.35 0.65 11.16
N LEU A 116 -7.63 0.32 10.09
CA LEU A 116 -6.75 -0.84 10.02
C LEU A 116 -5.31 -0.38 9.91
N GLN A 117 -4.43 -1.05 10.65
CA GLN A 117 -2.99 -0.82 10.61
C GLN A 117 -2.30 -2.06 10.04
N PHE A 118 -1.57 -1.86 8.96
CA PHE A 118 -0.75 -2.91 8.35
C PHE A 118 0.71 -2.63 8.66
N THR A 119 1.38 -3.61 9.26
CA THR A 119 2.81 -3.54 9.58
C THR A 119 3.56 -4.47 8.64
N PRO A 120 4.24 -3.94 7.62
CA PRO A 120 5.02 -4.77 6.69
C PRO A 120 6.15 -5.48 7.40
N ARG A 121 6.42 -6.73 6.99
CA ARG A 121 7.59 -7.49 7.45
C ARG A 121 8.61 -7.65 6.33
N ALA A 122 8.17 -8.16 5.20
CA ALA A 122 9.04 -8.43 4.08
C ALA A 122 8.25 -8.45 2.78
N GLY A 123 8.92 -8.21 1.68
CA GLY A 123 8.26 -8.26 0.38
C GLY A 123 9.24 -8.17 -0.77
N GLU A 124 8.67 -8.23 -1.95
CA GLU A 124 9.37 -7.98 -3.21
C GLU A 124 8.93 -6.62 -3.74
N VAL A 125 9.89 -5.79 -4.10
CA VAL A 125 9.62 -4.45 -4.62
C VAL A 125 10.29 -4.30 -5.97
N SER A 126 9.53 -3.84 -6.95
CA SER A 126 10.02 -3.49 -8.27
C SER A 126 9.68 -2.03 -8.54
N LEU A 127 10.65 -1.29 -8.97
CA LEU A 127 10.51 0.12 -9.30
C LEU A 127 10.70 0.32 -10.78
N THR A 128 9.86 1.14 -11.39
CA THR A 128 10.08 1.62 -12.74
C THR A 128 10.19 3.14 -12.71
N ASP A 129 10.86 3.68 -13.71
CA ASP A 129 10.92 5.14 -13.85
C ASP A 129 9.63 5.71 -14.46
N GLY A 130 8.69 4.84 -14.83
CA GLY A 130 7.38 5.20 -15.34
C GLY A 130 7.39 6.07 -16.60
N GLY A 131 6.27 6.17 -17.27
CA GLY A 131 6.05 7.14 -18.35
C GLY A 131 7.08 7.13 -19.47
N ALA A 132 7.52 8.33 -19.86
CA ALA A 132 8.37 8.54 -21.03
C ALA A 132 9.77 7.92 -20.90
N LYS A 133 10.34 7.93 -19.70
CA LYS A 133 11.67 7.33 -19.48
C LYS A 133 11.64 5.81 -19.66
N PHE A 134 10.59 5.17 -19.14
CA PHE A 134 10.40 3.73 -19.33
C PHE A 134 10.31 3.38 -20.81
N LEU A 135 9.49 4.10 -21.58
CA LEU A 135 9.34 3.88 -23.01
C LEU A 135 10.65 4.14 -23.76
N TYR A 136 11.38 5.17 -23.37
CA TYR A 136 12.68 5.48 -23.95
C TYR A 136 13.69 4.33 -23.74
N GLU A 137 13.76 3.80 -22.52
CA GLU A 137 14.67 2.69 -22.22
C GLU A 137 14.31 1.41 -22.98
N ILE A 138 13.02 1.12 -23.14
CA ILE A 138 12.57 -0.01 -23.95
C ILE A 138 12.95 0.18 -25.42
N ALA A 139 12.73 1.36 -25.99
CA ALA A 139 13.09 1.67 -27.38
C ALA A 139 14.60 1.60 -27.59
N LYS A 140 15.38 2.15 -26.69
CA LYS A 140 16.85 2.09 -26.70
C LYS A 140 17.34 0.64 -26.67
N SER A 141 16.76 -0.18 -25.80
CA SER A 141 17.08 -1.62 -25.70
C SER A 141 16.84 -2.34 -27.03
N THR A 142 15.75 -2.04 -27.71
CA THR A 142 15.40 -2.64 -29.01
C THR A 142 16.43 -2.27 -30.09
N LEU A 143 16.94 -1.05 -30.06
CA LEU A 143 17.86 -0.56 -31.09
C LEU A 143 19.32 -0.92 -30.83
N THR A 144 19.72 -1.17 -29.60
CA THR A 144 21.13 -1.33 -29.22
C THR A 144 21.47 -2.69 -28.61
N ASP A 145 20.54 -3.62 -28.57
CA ASP A 145 20.67 -4.92 -27.88
C ASP A 145 21.05 -4.80 -26.40
N ALA A 146 21.01 -3.62 -25.84
CA ALA A 146 21.24 -3.40 -24.41
C ALA A 146 19.97 -3.74 -23.62
N LYS A 147 20.12 -4.23 -22.38
CA LYS A 147 18.98 -4.42 -21.50
C LYS A 147 18.39 -3.08 -21.08
N PRO A 148 17.06 -2.94 -20.98
CA PRO A 148 16.46 -1.70 -20.51
C PRO A 148 16.89 -1.36 -19.08
N ASP A 149 17.25 -0.10 -18.86
CA ASP A 149 17.44 0.43 -17.51
C ASP A 149 16.14 1.08 -17.07
N ALA A 150 15.15 0.23 -16.74
CA ALA A 150 13.78 0.66 -16.49
C ALA A 150 13.44 0.74 -14.99
N GLY A 151 14.43 0.50 -14.12
CA GLY A 151 14.23 0.57 -12.68
C GLY A 151 15.06 -0.43 -11.89
N ALA A 152 14.66 -0.70 -10.68
CA ALA A 152 15.32 -1.59 -9.73
C ALA A 152 14.31 -2.58 -9.13
N GLN A 153 14.79 -3.73 -8.70
CA GLN A 153 13.95 -4.72 -8.03
C GLN A 153 14.76 -5.51 -7.02
N GLY A 154 14.08 -6.05 -6.02
CA GLY A 154 14.69 -6.91 -5.02
C GLY A 154 13.80 -7.18 -3.84
N SER A 155 14.32 -7.99 -2.93
CA SER A 155 13.67 -8.30 -1.66
C SER A 155 13.93 -7.20 -0.64
N VAL A 156 12.92 -6.91 0.17
CA VAL A 156 12.98 -5.87 1.22
C VAL A 156 12.56 -6.47 2.54
N SER A 157 13.31 -6.16 3.59
CA SER A 157 12.91 -6.40 4.99
C SER A 157 12.55 -5.05 5.60
N PHE A 158 11.38 -4.97 6.17
CA PHE A 158 10.87 -3.74 6.75
C PHE A 158 11.15 -3.62 8.25
#